data_64e2b75ad3fbcf46c9e1fbb933e618bc
#
_entry.id   64e2b75ad3fbcf46c9e1fbb933e618bc
#
_cell.length_a   1.000
_cell.length_b   1.000
_cell.length_c   1.000
_cell.angle_alpha   90.00
_cell.angle_beta   90.00
_cell.angle_gamma   90.00
#
_symmetry.space_group_name_H-M   'P 1'
#
loop_
_entity.id
_entity.type
_entity.pdbx_description
1 polymer ?
#
loop_
_entity_poly.entity_id
_entity_poly.type
_entity_poly.pdbx_seq_one_letter_code
_entity_poly.pdbx_strand_id
1 'polypeptide(L)'
;MESIANINMPIQMKERMKSILEGQQQKKLKKLEDPLMKYEETEDNYRCKKCRDMTFIIDDGIATACECRALREAEDILKKSGIGREFRNKRFDNFDFSRSMAVMDGYKKAMNYENEFLDIENSRCNSIMFLGQVGSGKTHLSMAICNELMDRGISVVYMGYRDAITSIKQNMMDSVYYNKMMNRYKSARVLFIDDLFKGKITDSDVNIMFELINHRYFNNLPVIISSELSVSRLLDVDEALGSRLVEMTKGRVVETRGRELNYRIYG
;
A
#
# COMPACT_ATOMS: atom_id res chain seq x y z
N MET A 1 -0.11 53.21 3.94
CA MET A 1 0.24 54.46 3.22
C MET A 1 0.81 55.58 4.10
N GLU A 2 1.11 55.33 5.38
CA GLU A 2 1.59 56.37 6.33
C GLU A 2 3.11 56.47 6.47
N SER A 3 3.92 55.66 5.83
CA SER A 3 5.37 55.66 6.08
C SER A 3 6.24 56.53 5.18
N ILE A 4 5.70 57.08 4.09
CA ILE A 4 6.50 57.89 3.12
C ILE A 4 6.39 59.39 3.40
N ALA A 5 5.37 59.85 4.17
CA ALA A 5 5.16 61.26 4.47
C ALA A 5 6.24 61.85 5.38
N ASN A 6 6.93 61.04 6.19
CA ASN A 6 7.87 61.51 7.23
C ASN A 6 9.35 61.41 6.86
N ILE A 7 9.68 61.11 5.58
CA ILE A 7 11.07 61.05 5.14
C ILE A 7 11.45 62.42 4.57
N ASN A 8 12.51 63.05 5.09
CA ASN A 8 13.03 64.34 4.67
C ASN A 8 13.71 64.20 3.28
N MET A 9 12.90 64.26 2.20
CA MET A 9 13.31 63.98 0.83
C MET A 9 12.75 65.09 -0.10
N PRO A 10 13.46 65.47 -1.18
CA PRO A 10 12.99 66.48 -2.14
C PRO A 10 11.63 66.08 -2.75
N ILE A 11 10.75 67.07 -2.93
CA ILE A 11 9.35 66.89 -3.39
C ILE A 11 9.31 66.08 -4.73
N GLN A 12 10.18 66.36 -5.67
CA GLN A 12 10.27 65.63 -6.93
C GLN A 12 10.57 64.12 -6.78
N MET A 13 11.30 63.77 -5.74
CA MET A 13 11.66 62.39 -5.48
C MET A 13 10.50 61.63 -4.79
N LYS A 14 9.71 62.33 -3.97
CA LYS A 14 8.46 61.77 -3.38
C LYS A 14 7.41 61.47 -4.45
N GLU A 15 7.26 62.37 -5.42
CA GLU A 15 6.32 62.21 -6.55
C GLU A 15 6.73 61.05 -7.46
N ARG A 16 8.02 60.89 -7.73
CA ARG A 16 8.54 59.78 -8.53
C ARG A 16 8.38 58.44 -7.86
N MET A 17 8.60 58.36 -6.54
CA MET A 17 8.36 57.13 -5.77
C MET A 17 6.87 56.77 -5.69
N LYS A 18 6.00 57.78 -5.58
CA LYS A 18 4.55 57.59 -5.57
C LYS A 18 4.06 57.02 -6.90
N SER A 19 4.52 57.56 -8.01
CA SER A 19 4.21 57.06 -9.34
C SER A 19 4.70 55.61 -9.60
N ILE A 20 5.89 55.27 -9.09
CA ILE A 20 6.41 53.87 -9.18
C ILE A 20 5.55 52.90 -8.37
N LEU A 21 5.12 53.28 -7.16
CA LEU A 21 4.27 52.46 -6.31
C LEU A 21 2.87 52.30 -6.90
N GLU A 22 2.29 53.34 -7.45
CA GLU A 22 1.01 53.29 -8.16
C GLU A 22 1.08 52.40 -9.42
N GLY A 23 2.16 52.49 -10.19
CA GLY A 23 2.42 51.60 -11.33
C GLY A 23 2.62 50.14 -10.94
N GLN A 24 3.24 49.86 -9.78
CA GLN A 24 3.37 48.49 -9.25
C GLN A 24 2.05 47.95 -8.72
N GLN A 25 1.22 48.79 -8.10
CA GLN A 25 -0.13 48.39 -7.67
C GLN A 25 -1.05 48.09 -8.86
N GLN A 26 -1.01 48.94 -9.92
CA GLN A 26 -1.76 48.67 -11.15
C GLN A 26 -1.31 47.41 -11.88
N LYS A 27 0.00 47.09 -11.89
CA LYS A 27 0.51 45.84 -12.44
C LYS A 27 0.09 44.63 -11.59
N LYS A 28 -0.03 44.78 -10.28
CA LYS A 28 -0.56 43.73 -9.38
C LYS A 28 -2.06 43.51 -9.58
N LEU A 29 -2.83 44.59 -9.76
CA LEU A 29 -4.26 44.52 -10.06
C LEU A 29 -4.53 43.92 -11.45
N LYS A 30 -3.78 44.32 -12.48
CA LYS A 30 -3.88 43.70 -13.81
C LYS A 30 -3.49 42.22 -13.86
N LYS A 31 -2.64 41.74 -12.93
CA LYS A 31 -2.36 40.30 -12.77
C LYS A 31 -3.49 39.55 -12.06
N LEU A 32 -4.39 40.26 -11.37
CA LEU A 32 -5.58 39.69 -10.74
C LEU A 32 -6.83 39.77 -11.65
N GLU A 33 -6.76 40.54 -12.73
CA GLU A 33 -7.82 40.70 -13.74
C GLU A 33 -7.54 39.91 -15.03
N ASP A 34 -6.56 38.98 -15.05
CA ASP A 34 -6.51 38.00 -16.12
C ASP A 34 -7.83 37.21 -16.07
N PRO A 35 -8.59 37.17 -17.19
CA PRO A 35 -9.87 36.50 -17.18
C PRO A 35 -9.64 35.07 -16.73
N LEU A 36 -10.41 34.68 -15.72
CA LEU A 36 -10.62 33.30 -15.33
C LEU A 36 -10.34 32.42 -16.55
N MET A 37 -9.25 31.64 -16.49
CA MET A 37 -9.09 30.52 -17.39
C MET A 37 -10.45 29.86 -17.39
N LYS A 38 -11.17 29.95 -18.51
CA LYS A 38 -12.25 29.03 -18.79
C LYS A 38 -11.61 27.67 -18.74
N TYR A 39 -11.66 27.03 -17.55
CA TYR A 39 -11.56 25.60 -17.50
C TYR A 39 -12.73 25.13 -18.36
N GLU A 40 -12.47 24.85 -19.64
CA GLU A 40 -13.31 23.92 -20.36
C GLU A 40 -13.34 22.70 -19.46
N GLU A 41 -14.48 22.45 -18.84
CA GLU A 41 -14.81 21.19 -18.18
C GLU A 41 -14.69 20.11 -19.27
N THR A 42 -13.49 19.60 -19.48
CA THR A 42 -13.30 18.33 -20.16
C THR A 42 -13.86 17.29 -19.20
N GLU A 43 -15.17 17.12 -19.29
CA GLU A 43 -15.85 15.97 -18.71
C GLU A 43 -15.05 14.74 -19.13
N ASP A 44 -14.70 13.91 -18.13
CA ASP A 44 -14.32 12.51 -18.21
C ASP A 44 -12.87 12.06 -18.04
N ASN A 45 -11.95 12.86 -17.54
CA ASN A 45 -10.57 12.37 -17.31
C ASN A 45 -10.22 12.08 -15.84
N TYR A 46 -11.21 12.08 -14.94
CA TYR A 46 -10.96 11.74 -13.53
C TYR A 46 -10.98 10.24 -13.32
N ARG A 47 -9.93 9.68 -12.68
CA ARG A 47 -9.88 8.28 -12.26
C ARG A 47 -10.99 7.95 -11.25
N CYS A 48 -11.36 8.91 -10.40
CA CYS A 48 -12.47 8.81 -9.48
C CYS A 48 -13.50 9.90 -9.75
N LYS A 49 -14.64 9.52 -10.33
CA LYS A 49 -15.72 10.47 -10.64
C LYS A 49 -16.39 11.04 -9.39
N LYS A 50 -16.38 10.30 -8.25
CA LYS A 50 -17.01 10.73 -6.99
C LYS A 50 -16.33 11.96 -6.39
N CYS A 51 -15.01 11.99 -6.34
CA CYS A 51 -14.24 13.08 -5.72
C CYS A 51 -13.43 13.91 -6.73
N ARG A 52 -13.55 13.67 -8.03
CA ARG A 52 -12.76 14.32 -9.09
C ARG A 52 -11.26 14.34 -8.76
N ASP A 53 -10.74 13.19 -8.30
CA ASP A 53 -9.35 12.95 -7.92
C ASP A 53 -8.83 13.69 -6.67
N MET A 54 -9.68 14.42 -5.97
CA MET A 54 -9.31 15.13 -4.73
C MET A 54 -9.09 14.22 -3.52
N THR A 55 -9.53 12.95 -3.59
CA THR A 55 -9.52 11.97 -2.48
C THR A 55 -10.42 12.33 -1.29
N PHE A 56 -11.12 13.45 -1.33
CA PHE A 56 -12.10 13.90 -0.37
C PHE A 56 -13.39 14.31 -1.08
N ILE A 57 -14.52 14.14 -0.40
CA ILE A 57 -15.83 14.65 -0.80
C ILE A 57 -16.19 15.72 0.23
N ILE A 58 -16.56 16.90 -0.26
CA ILE A 58 -17.01 18.00 0.61
C ILE A 58 -18.52 18.09 0.46
N ASP A 59 -19.22 17.87 1.58
CA ASP A 59 -20.66 17.98 1.67
C ASP A 59 -21.00 18.87 2.89
N ASP A 60 -21.85 19.89 2.68
CA ASP A 60 -22.20 20.90 3.69
C ASP A 60 -21.00 21.47 4.50
N GLY A 61 -19.86 21.67 3.84
CA GLY A 61 -18.64 22.19 4.48
C GLY A 61 -17.84 21.17 5.29
N ILE A 62 -18.26 19.91 5.32
CA ILE A 62 -17.56 18.80 5.97
C ILE A 62 -16.81 17.98 4.92
N ALA A 63 -15.49 17.84 5.09
CA ALA A 63 -14.68 17.02 4.24
C ALA A 63 -14.63 15.57 4.73
N THR A 64 -15.14 14.62 3.96
CA THR A 64 -15.05 13.19 4.23
C THR A 64 -14.10 12.50 3.25
N ALA A 65 -13.35 11.49 3.72
CA ALA A 65 -12.44 10.75 2.85
C ALA A 65 -13.22 9.96 1.79
N CYS A 66 -12.84 10.11 0.51
CA CYS A 66 -13.41 9.30 -0.55
C CYS A 66 -12.89 7.86 -0.47
N GLU A 67 -13.72 6.89 -0.83
CA GLU A 67 -13.36 5.46 -0.92
C GLU A 67 -12.09 5.21 -1.75
N CYS A 68 -11.85 6.02 -2.80
CA CYS A 68 -10.67 5.89 -3.65
C CYS A 68 -9.34 6.25 -2.95
N ARG A 69 -9.39 6.93 -1.79
CA ARG A 69 -8.20 7.37 -1.07
C ARG A 69 -7.33 6.19 -0.65
N ALA A 70 -7.93 5.19 -0.01
CA ALA A 70 -7.20 4.01 0.45
C ALA A 70 -6.57 3.23 -0.72
N LEU A 71 -7.29 3.13 -1.85
CA LEU A 71 -6.76 2.49 -3.06
C LEU A 71 -5.55 3.26 -3.62
N ARG A 72 -5.63 4.59 -3.70
CA ARG A 72 -4.52 5.44 -4.19
C ARG A 72 -3.31 5.39 -3.27
N GLU A 73 -3.54 5.42 -1.96
CA GLU A 73 -2.47 5.27 -0.97
C GLU A 73 -1.77 3.91 -1.13
N ALA A 74 -2.52 2.83 -1.36
CA ALA A 74 -1.96 1.51 -1.64
C ALA A 74 -1.14 1.50 -2.95
N GLU A 75 -1.65 2.09 -4.03
CA GLU A 75 -0.91 2.20 -5.30
C GLU A 75 0.37 3.03 -5.17
N ASP A 76 0.35 4.13 -4.43
CA ASP A 76 1.52 4.97 -4.20
C ASP A 76 2.58 4.27 -3.36
N ILE A 77 2.16 3.44 -2.40
CA ILE A 77 3.05 2.59 -1.63
C ILE A 77 3.76 1.58 -2.53
N LEU A 78 3.01 0.92 -3.42
CA LEU A 78 3.56 -0.01 -4.39
C LEU A 78 4.56 0.68 -5.35
N LYS A 79 4.21 1.87 -5.85
CA LYS A 79 5.12 2.67 -6.70
C LYS A 79 6.42 3.01 -5.99
N LYS A 80 6.35 3.44 -4.72
CA LYS A 80 7.53 3.78 -3.90
C LYS A 80 8.42 2.58 -3.60
N SER A 81 7.87 1.36 -3.55
CA SER A 81 8.66 0.14 -3.38
C SER A 81 9.43 -0.28 -4.65
N GLY A 82 9.20 0.38 -5.79
CA GLY A 82 9.82 0.07 -7.09
C GLY A 82 9.23 -1.14 -7.80
N ILE A 83 8.30 -1.88 -7.19
CA ILE A 83 7.67 -3.08 -7.77
C ILE A 83 6.30 -2.82 -8.41
N GLY A 84 5.82 -1.59 -8.38
CA GLY A 84 4.43 -1.25 -8.74
C GLY A 84 3.98 -1.78 -10.12
N ARG A 85 4.79 -1.61 -11.18
CA ARG A 85 4.44 -2.08 -12.53
C ARG A 85 4.46 -3.61 -12.60
N GLU A 86 5.49 -4.24 -12.08
CA GLU A 86 5.60 -5.70 -12.07
C GLU A 86 4.51 -6.33 -11.20
N PHE A 87 4.20 -5.71 -10.07
CA PHE A 87 3.10 -6.10 -9.20
C PHE A 87 1.77 -6.13 -9.98
N ARG A 88 1.44 -5.06 -10.73
CA ARG A 88 0.19 -4.97 -11.49
C ARG A 88 0.10 -5.92 -12.68
N ASN A 89 1.23 -6.41 -13.17
CA ASN A 89 1.29 -7.40 -14.25
C ASN A 89 1.09 -8.84 -13.78
N LYS A 90 1.08 -9.11 -12.46
CA LYS A 90 0.83 -10.46 -11.92
C LYS A 90 -0.67 -10.65 -11.72
N ARG A 91 -1.28 -11.38 -12.64
CA ARG A 91 -2.71 -11.67 -12.70
C ARG A 91 -2.97 -13.17 -12.73
N PHE A 92 -4.22 -13.58 -12.51
CA PHE A 92 -4.61 -14.98 -12.63
C PHE A 92 -4.55 -15.48 -14.08
N ASP A 93 -4.90 -14.63 -15.03
CA ASP A 93 -4.93 -14.96 -16.48
C ASP A 93 -3.56 -15.22 -17.07
N ASN A 94 -2.49 -14.68 -16.49
CA ASN A 94 -1.12 -14.89 -16.97
C ASN A 94 -0.29 -15.82 -16.06
N PHE A 95 -0.95 -16.62 -15.22
CA PHE A 95 -0.31 -17.61 -14.35
C PHE A 95 -0.36 -19.00 -14.99
N ASP A 96 0.80 -19.64 -15.20
CA ASP A 96 0.86 -21.00 -15.69
C ASP A 96 0.68 -22.01 -14.55
N PHE A 97 -0.51 -22.59 -14.46
CA PHE A 97 -0.89 -23.61 -13.47
C PHE A 97 -0.76 -25.06 -13.98
N SER A 98 -0.35 -25.25 -15.26
CA SER A 98 -0.39 -26.57 -15.91
C SER A 98 0.67 -27.56 -15.43
N ARG A 99 1.71 -27.09 -14.76
CA ARG A 99 2.93 -27.83 -14.46
C ARG A 99 2.83 -28.90 -13.38
N SER A 100 1.94 -28.73 -12.43
CA SER A 100 1.72 -29.75 -11.38
C SER A 100 0.38 -29.59 -10.71
N MET A 101 -0.12 -30.70 -10.16
CA MET A 101 -1.35 -30.70 -9.36
C MET A 101 -1.27 -29.76 -8.14
N ALA A 102 -0.09 -29.66 -7.51
CA ALA A 102 0.12 -28.78 -6.36
C ALA A 102 0.01 -27.29 -6.74
N VAL A 103 0.55 -26.91 -7.91
CA VAL A 103 0.45 -25.54 -8.43
C VAL A 103 -1.00 -25.23 -8.84
N MET A 104 -1.68 -26.19 -9.48
CA MET A 104 -3.10 -26.07 -9.82
C MET A 104 -3.99 -25.92 -8.57
N ASP A 105 -3.74 -26.71 -7.52
CA ASP A 105 -4.47 -26.57 -6.24
C ASP A 105 -4.25 -25.20 -5.62
N GLY A 106 -3.00 -24.70 -5.63
CA GLY A 106 -2.67 -23.36 -5.19
C GLY A 106 -3.41 -22.27 -5.96
N TYR A 107 -3.48 -22.40 -7.28
CA TYR A 107 -4.23 -21.49 -8.15
C TYR A 107 -5.73 -21.48 -7.82
N LYS A 108 -6.35 -22.65 -7.67
CA LYS A 108 -7.76 -22.79 -7.30
C LYS A 108 -8.05 -22.17 -5.94
N LYS A 109 -7.20 -22.44 -4.94
CA LYS A 109 -7.34 -21.84 -3.60
C LYS A 109 -7.21 -20.31 -3.63
N ALA A 110 -6.30 -19.79 -4.45
CA ALA A 110 -6.13 -18.35 -4.63
C ALA A 110 -7.37 -17.69 -5.23
N MET A 111 -7.95 -18.27 -6.29
CA MET A 111 -9.19 -17.78 -6.90
C MET A 111 -10.38 -17.87 -5.96
N ASN A 112 -10.54 -19.00 -5.26
CA ASN A 112 -11.63 -19.16 -4.30
C ASN A 112 -11.52 -18.13 -3.17
N TYR A 113 -10.32 -17.90 -2.64
CA TYR A 113 -10.08 -16.89 -1.60
C TYR A 113 -10.48 -15.49 -2.06
N GLU A 114 -10.11 -15.10 -3.28
CA GLU A 114 -10.45 -13.79 -3.85
C GLU A 114 -11.97 -13.65 -4.02
N ASN A 115 -12.64 -14.67 -4.58
CA ASN A 115 -14.09 -14.66 -4.78
C ASN A 115 -14.87 -14.57 -3.45
N GLU A 116 -14.47 -15.34 -2.44
CA GLU A 116 -15.11 -15.41 -1.13
C GLU A 116 -14.70 -14.28 -0.18
N PHE A 117 -13.76 -13.42 -0.57
CA PHE A 117 -13.09 -12.49 0.35
C PHE A 117 -14.04 -11.65 1.18
N LEU A 118 -15.07 -11.05 0.58
CA LEU A 118 -16.03 -10.18 1.28
C LEU A 118 -16.87 -10.95 2.32
N ASP A 119 -17.09 -12.24 2.09
CA ASP A 119 -17.87 -13.08 3.00
C ASP A 119 -17.04 -13.50 4.22
N ILE A 120 -15.71 -13.60 4.05
CA ILE A 120 -14.81 -14.13 5.08
C ILE A 120 -13.97 -13.06 5.77
N GLU A 121 -13.85 -11.83 5.22
CA GLU A 121 -12.88 -10.83 5.69
C GLU A 121 -12.95 -10.53 7.18
N ASN A 122 -14.13 -10.62 7.80
CA ASN A 122 -14.35 -10.37 9.22
C ASN A 122 -14.28 -11.63 10.08
N SER A 123 -14.06 -12.80 9.46
CA SER A 123 -13.93 -14.07 10.18
C SER A 123 -12.53 -14.27 10.74
N ARG A 124 -12.37 -15.25 11.66
CA ARG A 124 -11.05 -15.65 12.16
C ARG A 124 -10.19 -16.26 11.05
N CYS A 125 -10.81 -17.05 10.16
CA CYS A 125 -10.12 -17.77 9.09
C CYS A 125 -10.23 -16.98 7.78
N ASN A 126 -9.67 -15.77 7.72
CA ASN A 126 -9.83 -14.80 6.63
C ASN A 126 -8.57 -14.60 5.78
N SER A 127 -7.56 -15.40 5.99
CA SER A 127 -6.22 -15.23 5.42
C SER A 127 -5.83 -16.37 4.49
N ILE A 128 -4.78 -16.19 3.69
CA ILE A 128 -4.22 -17.22 2.80
C ILE A 128 -2.70 -17.20 2.88
N MET A 129 -2.07 -18.38 2.78
CA MET A 129 -0.63 -18.52 2.89
C MET A 129 -0.07 -19.47 1.82
N PHE A 130 0.95 -19.00 1.09
CA PHE A 130 1.68 -19.75 0.08
C PHE A 130 3.10 -20.01 0.57
N LEU A 131 3.45 -21.27 0.72
CA LEU A 131 4.69 -21.74 1.35
C LEU A 131 5.53 -22.61 0.43
N GLY A 132 6.82 -22.70 0.72
CA GLY A 132 7.73 -23.73 0.20
C GLY A 132 8.59 -23.27 -0.98
N GLN A 133 8.72 -24.10 -2.02
CA GLN A 133 9.73 -24.02 -3.06
C GLN A 133 9.89 -22.64 -3.71
N VAL A 134 11.14 -22.18 -3.85
CA VAL A 134 11.49 -20.98 -4.61
C VAL A 134 11.05 -21.13 -6.07
N GLY A 135 10.52 -20.05 -6.66
CA GLY A 135 10.12 -20.05 -8.07
C GLY A 135 8.82 -20.81 -8.38
N SER A 136 8.08 -21.31 -7.38
CA SER A 136 6.81 -22.03 -7.58
C SER A 136 5.59 -21.13 -7.80
N GLY A 137 5.78 -19.81 -7.98
CA GLY A 137 4.67 -18.87 -8.26
C GLY A 137 3.98 -18.26 -7.04
N LYS A 138 4.46 -18.49 -5.81
CA LYS A 138 3.86 -17.95 -4.56
C LYS A 138 3.58 -16.44 -4.62
N THR A 139 4.62 -15.66 -4.88
CA THR A 139 4.49 -14.20 -5.00
C THR A 139 3.56 -13.80 -6.14
N HIS A 140 3.55 -14.55 -7.27
CA HIS A 140 2.64 -14.28 -8.38
C HIS A 140 1.18 -14.46 -7.95
N LEU A 141 0.81 -15.58 -7.35
CA LEU A 141 -0.56 -15.82 -6.89
C LEU A 141 -0.98 -14.84 -5.81
N SER A 142 -0.09 -14.52 -4.85
CA SER A 142 -0.35 -13.49 -3.83
C SER A 142 -0.62 -12.12 -4.47
N MET A 143 0.19 -11.73 -5.45
CA MET A 143 0.02 -10.47 -6.20
C MET A 143 -1.24 -10.48 -7.06
N ALA A 144 -1.61 -11.61 -7.67
CA ALA A 144 -2.84 -11.74 -8.43
C ALA A 144 -4.07 -11.49 -7.54
N ILE A 145 -4.14 -12.12 -6.36
CA ILE A 145 -5.18 -11.85 -5.36
C ILE A 145 -5.23 -10.35 -5.01
N CYS A 146 -4.09 -9.77 -4.67
CA CYS A 146 -4.01 -8.35 -4.29
C CYS A 146 -4.53 -7.43 -5.39
N ASN A 147 -4.19 -7.71 -6.66
CA ASN A 147 -4.63 -6.92 -7.79
C ASN A 147 -6.14 -7.03 -8.01
N GLU A 148 -6.73 -8.23 -7.94
CA GLU A 148 -8.18 -8.42 -8.06
C GLU A 148 -8.93 -7.71 -6.92
N LEU A 149 -8.43 -7.82 -5.67
CA LEU A 149 -9.02 -7.11 -4.53
C LEU A 149 -8.95 -5.59 -4.72
N MET A 150 -7.79 -5.05 -5.19
CA MET A 150 -7.66 -3.61 -5.44
C MET A 150 -8.55 -3.12 -6.57
N ASP A 151 -8.76 -3.91 -7.62
CA ASP A 151 -9.68 -3.56 -8.72
C ASP A 151 -11.15 -3.55 -8.25
N ARG A 152 -11.48 -4.30 -7.19
CA ARG A 152 -12.77 -4.23 -6.48
C ARG A 152 -12.84 -3.12 -5.43
N GLY A 153 -11.84 -2.23 -5.34
CA GLY A 153 -11.79 -1.12 -4.39
C GLY A 153 -11.38 -1.52 -2.96
N ILE A 154 -10.81 -2.72 -2.78
CA ILE A 154 -10.32 -3.18 -1.48
C ILE A 154 -8.84 -2.79 -1.35
N SER A 155 -8.52 -1.97 -0.35
CA SER A 155 -7.16 -1.51 -0.14
C SER A 155 -6.24 -2.63 0.35
N VAL A 156 -5.09 -2.78 -0.31
CA VAL A 156 -4.03 -3.72 0.07
C VAL A 156 -2.76 -2.93 0.38
N VAL A 157 -2.09 -3.26 1.48
CA VAL A 157 -0.76 -2.74 1.80
C VAL A 157 0.26 -3.84 1.60
N TYR A 158 1.27 -3.56 0.76
CA TYR A 158 2.40 -4.46 0.51
C TYR A 158 3.49 -4.26 1.55
N MET A 159 4.02 -5.37 2.05
CA MET A 159 5.17 -5.45 2.93
C MET A 159 6.17 -6.45 2.35
N GLY A 160 7.20 -5.97 1.64
CA GLY A 160 8.38 -6.77 1.34
C GLY A 160 9.12 -7.00 2.66
N TYR A 161 9.02 -8.22 3.20
CA TYR A 161 9.46 -8.53 4.57
C TYR A 161 10.87 -8.03 4.87
N ARG A 162 11.85 -8.37 4.01
CA ARG A 162 13.25 -8.07 4.27
C ARG A 162 13.52 -6.57 4.37
N ASP A 163 13.01 -5.80 3.44
CA ASP A 163 13.23 -4.35 3.40
C ASP A 163 12.49 -3.65 4.54
N ALA A 164 11.26 -4.08 4.81
CA ALA A 164 10.45 -3.55 5.89
C ALA A 164 11.08 -3.78 7.26
N ILE A 165 11.50 -5.02 7.55
CA ILE A 165 12.18 -5.37 8.81
C ILE A 165 13.50 -4.62 8.95
N THR A 166 14.31 -4.53 7.89
CA THR A 166 15.57 -3.76 7.92
C THR A 166 15.29 -2.30 8.25
N SER A 167 14.34 -1.68 7.59
CA SER A 167 13.96 -0.28 7.83
C SER A 167 13.44 -0.04 9.26
N ILE A 168 12.56 -0.92 9.75
CA ILE A 168 12.02 -0.84 11.12
C ILE A 168 13.17 -0.96 12.15
N LYS A 169 14.06 -1.94 11.98
CA LYS A 169 15.19 -2.17 12.91
C LYS A 169 16.18 -1.01 12.91
N GLN A 170 16.49 -0.43 11.77
CA GLN A 170 17.37 0.74 11.67
C GLN A 170 16.81 1.97 12.41
N ASN A 171 15.50 2.04 12.57
CA ASN A 171 14.83 3.16 13.19
C ASN A 171 14.08 2.80 14.49
N MET A 172 14.46 1.71 15.16
CA MET A 172 13.78 1.26 16.39
C MET A 172 13.82 2.27 17.53
N MET A 173 14.88 3.11 17.60
CA MET A 173 15.03 4.15 18.61
C MET A 173 14.18 5.40 18.32
N ASP A 174 13.71 5.57 17.10
CA ASP A 174 12.74 6.60 16.72
C ASP A 174 11.31 6.06 16.90
N SER A 175 10.73 6.34 18.05
CA SER A 175 9.38 5.88 18.39
C SER A 175 8.30 6.40 17.44
N VAL A 176 8.49 7.60 16.86
CA VAL A 176 7.53 8.19 15.89
C VAL A 176 7.57 7.40 14.59
N TYR A 177 8.77 7.14 14.08
CA TYR A 177 8.95 6.34 12.87
C TYR A 177 8.45 4.90 13.06
N TYR A 178 8.88 4.24 14.15
CA TYR A 178 8.48 2.88 14.48
C TYR A 178 6.95 2.75 14.52
N ASN A 179 6.29 3.59 15.31
CA ASN A 179 4.84 3.57 15.44
C ASN A 179 4.13 3.87 14.11
N LYS A 180 4.64 4.80 13.30
CA LYS A 180 4.09 5.12 11.98
C LYS A 180 4.15 3.90 11.06
N MET A 181 5.29 3.21 11.00
CA MET A 181 5.46 2.02 10.16
C MET A 181 4.62 0.85 10.65
N MET A 182 4.63 0.58 11.95
CA MET A 182 3.84 -0.50 12.55
C MET A 182 2.34 -0.25 12.38
N ASN A 183 1.87 0.96 12.64
CA ASN A 183 0.46 1.33 12.47
C ASN A 183 0.01 1.19 11.01
N ARG A 184 0.84 1.54 10.04
CA ARG A 184 0.55 1.33 8.62
C ARG A 184 0.25 -0.14 8.30
N TYR A 185 1.04 -1.07 8.83
CA TYR A 185 0.83 -2.50 8.62
C TYR A 185 -0.29 -3.08 9.50
N LYS A 186 -0.41 -2.61 10.73
CA LYS A 186 -1.45 -3.04 11.67
C LYS A 186 -2.85 -2.66 11.20
N SER A 187 -3.04 -1.44 10.69
CA SER A 187 -4.35 -0.89 10.30
C SER A 187 -4.76 -1.17 8.85
N ALA A 188 -3.90 -1.77 8.05
CA ALA A 188 -4.23 -2.11 6.66
C ALA A 188 -5.45 -3.03 6.60
N ARG A 189 -6.43 -2.76 5.70
CA ARG A 189 -7.58 -3.65 5.50
C ARG A 189 -7.10 -5.04 5.10
N VAL A 190 -6.21 -5.14 4.12
CA VAL A 190 -5.49 -6.37 3.75
C VAL A 190 -3.99 -6.10 3.79
N LEU A 191 -3.22 -6.97 4.42
CA LEU A 191 -1.76 -6.89 4.43
C LEU A 191 -1.18 -8.05 3.60
N PHE A 192 -0.40 -7.72 2.57
CA PHE A 192 0.40 -8.73 1.88
C PHE A 192 1.85 -8.69 2.38
N ILE A 193 2.27 -9.78 3.00
CA ILE A 193 3.64 -10.00 3.47
C ILE A 193 4.35 -10.92 2.49
N ASP A 194 5.30 -10.37 1.74
CA ASP A 194 6.05 -11.12 0.74
C ASP A 194 7.39 -11.58 1.29
N ASP A 195 7.73 -12.84 1.01
CA ASP A 195 8.97 -13.50 1.45
C ASP A 195 9.17 -13.49 2.99
N LEU A 196 8.08 -13.76 3.75
CA LEU A 196 8.13 -13.80 5.22
C LEU A 196 9.27 -14.70 5.72
N PHE A 197 10.09 -14.18 6.62
CA PHE A 197 11.26 -14.82 7.22
C PHE A 197 12.34 -15.25 6.23
N LYS A 198 12.48 -14.56 5.11
CA LYS A 198 13.55 -14.82 4.15
C LYS A 198 14.90 -14.34 4.68
N GLY A 199 15.86 -15.25 4.69
CA GLY A 199 17.24 -15.01 5.11
C GLY A 199 17.51 -15.42 6.56
N LYS A 200 18.46 -14.73 7.23
CA LYS A 200 18.76 -15.00 8.64
C LYS A 200 17.70 -14.33 9.52
N ILE A 201 17.01 -15.13 10.31
CA ILE A 201 16.00 -14.68 11.27
C ILE A 201 16.67 -14.37 12.60
N THR A 202 16.32 -13.25 13.24
CA THR A 202 16.78 -12.85 14.56
C THR A 202 15.60 -12.70 15.51
N ASP A 203 15.84 -12.76 16.83
CA ASP A 203 14.78 -12.57 17.83
C ASP A 203 14.04 -11.23 17.67
N SER A 204 14.74 -10.19 17.23
CA SER A 204 14.14 -8.89 16.94
C SER A 204 13.16 -8.98 15.76
N ASP A 205 13.45 -9.77 14.72
CA ASP A 205 12.54 -9.98 13.58
C ASP A 205 11.29 -10.70 14.05
N VAL A 206 11.45 -11.74 14.88
CA VAL A 206 10.34 -12.50 15.45
C VAL A 206 9.44 -11.61 16.30
N ASN A 207 10.03 -10.81 17.19
CA ASN A 207 9.28 -9.90 18.06
C ASN A 207 8.46 -8.86 17.28
N ILE A 208 9.05 -8.24 16.24
CA ILE A 208 8.35 -7.28 15.39
C ILE A 208 7.19 -7.96 14.65
N MET A 209 7.44 -9.14 14.07
CA MET A 209 6.41 -9.89 13.36
C MET A 209 5.34 -10.41 14.29
N PHE A 210 5.71 -10.84 15.49
CA PHE A 210 4.75 -11.25 16.51
C PHE A 210 3.81 -10.10 16.89
N GLU A 211 4.36 -8.91 17.17
CA GLU A 211 3.56 -7.71 17.47
C GLU A 211 2.56 -7.40 16.34
N LEU A 212 3.02 -7.46 15.10
CA LEU A 212 2.19 -7.19 13.92
C LEU A 212 1.08 -8.24 13.75
N ILE A 213 1.46 -9.51 13.70
CA ILE A 213 0.53 -10.62 13.46
C ILE A 213 -0.45 -10.76 14.62
N ASN A 214 0.01 -10.61 15.87
CA ASN A 214 -0.84 -10.66 17.05
C ASN A 214 -1.94 -9.58 17.03
N HIS A 215 -1.58 -8.34 16.65
CA HIS A 215 -2.55 -7.27 16.47
C HIS A 215 -3.59 -7.63 15.41
N ARG A 216 -3.17 -8.12 14.24
CA ARG A 216 -4.06 -8.48 13.14
C ARG A 216 -4.96 -9.67 13.48
N TYR A 217 -4.39 -10.67 14.17
CA TYR A 217 -5.11 -11.82 14.68
C TYR A 217 -6.27 -11.43 15.59
N PHE A 218 -6.02 -10.59 16.61
CA PHE A 218 -7.08 -10.19 17.55
C PHE A 218 -8.15 -9.28 16.92
N ASN A 219 -7.82 -8.56 15.86
CA ASN A 219 -8.75 -7.67 15.15
C ASN A 219 -9.36 -8.31 13.89
N ASN A 220 -9.16 -9.60 13.65
CA ASN A 220 -9.62 -10.33 12.47
C ASN A 220 -9.23 -9.62 11.15
N LEU A 221 -8.02 -9.06 11.06
CA LEU A 221 -7.53 -8.37 9.88
C LEU A 221 -6.80 -9.34 8.94
N PRO A 222 -7.24 -9.50 7.68
CA PRO A 222 -6.70 -10.48 6.75
C PRO A 222 -5.22 -10.29 6.42
N VAL A 223 -4.47 -11.39 6.30
CA VAL A 223 -3.11 -11.41 5.77
C VAL A 223 -3.01 -12.34 4.56
N ILE A 224 -2.28 -11.91 3.55
CA ILE A 224 -1.82 -12.73 2.44
C ILE A 224 -0.34 -12.92 2.65
N ILE A 225 0.17 -14.15 2.62
CA ILE A 225 1.56 -14.43 2.97
C ILE A 225 2.20 -15.28 1.88
N SER A 226 3.42 -14.90 1.46
CA SER A 226 4.35 -15.79 0.78
C SER A 226 5.56 -16.07 1.67
N SER A 227 6.06 -17.31 1.70
CA SER A 227 7.28 -17.68 2.42
C SER A 227 7.97 -18.89 1.77
N GLU A 228 9.29 -18.98 1.93
CA GLU A 228 10.07 -20.15 1.54
C GLU A 228 10.04 -21.24 2.63
N LEU A 229 9.56 -20.93 3.82
CA LEU A 229 9.43 -21.88 4.92
C LEU A 229 8.24 -22.83 4.70
N SER A 230 8.30 -24.01 5.31
CA SER A 230 7.16 -24.90 5.49
C SER A 230 6.35 -24.51 6.73
N VAL A 231 5.15 -25.07 6.90
CA VAL A 231 4.35 -24.87 8.13
C VAL A 231 5.15 -25.29 9.37
N SER A 232 5.84 -26.45 9.33
CA SER A 232 6.66 -26.91 10.46
C SER A 232 7.77 -25.91 10.80
N ARG A 233 8.46 -25.36 9.78
CA ARG A 233 9.52 -24.38 9.98
C ARG A 233 9.00 -23.05 10.53
N LEU A 234 7.79 -22.64 10.17
CA LEU A 234 7.16 -21.43 10.77
C LEU A 234 6.88 -21.63 12.27
N LEU A 235 6.43 -22.85 12.65
CA LEU A 235 6.24 -23.22 14.06
C LEU A 235 7.58 -23.31 14.82
N ASP A 236 8.64 -23.80 14.18
CA ASP A 236 10.00 -23.84 14.76
C ASP A 236 10.58 -22.43 15.00
N VAL A 237 10.23 -21.43 14.18
CA VAL A 237 10.65 -20.02 14.37
C VAL A 237 10.02 -19.42 15.62
N ASP A 238 8.71 -19.56 15.77
CA ASP A 238 7.93 -19.18 16.93
C ASP A 238 6.56 -19.86 16.89
N GLU A 239 6.30 -20.74 17.87
CA GLU A 239 5.06 -21.53 17.92
C GLU A 239 3.82 -20.63 18.06
N ALA A 240 3.92 -19.57 18.85
CA ALA A 240 2.79 -18.69 19.10
C ALA A 240 2.42 -17.87 17.87
N LEU A 241 3.41 -17.40 17.09
CA LEU A 241 3.20 -16.72 15.82
C LEU A 241 2.70 -17.71 14.75
N GLY A 242 3.39 -18.84 14.61
CA GLY A 242 3.07 -19.85 13.60
C GLY A 242 1.66 -20.41 13.78
N SER A 243 1.23 -20.72 15.02
CA SER A 243 -0.12 -21.23 15.29
C SER A 243 -1.22 -20.23 14.93
N ARG A 244 -1.01 -18.92 15.19
CA ARG A 244 -1.95 -17.88 14.76
C ARG A 244 -2.07 -17.79 13.24
N LEU A 245 -0.94 -17.83 12.53
CA LEU A 245 -0.96 -17.85 11.07
C LEU A 245 -1.68 -19.07 10.50
N VAL A 246 -1.45 -20.25 11.07
CA VAL A 246 -2.14 -21.50 10.68
C VAL A 246 -3.64 -21.39 10.93
N GLU A 247 -4.07 -20.84 12.07
CA GLU A 247 -5.48 -20.62 12.36
C GLU A 247 -6.13 -19.63 11.41
N MET A 248 -5.50 -18.46 11.19
CA MET A 248 -6.01 -17.43 10.27
C MET A 248 -6.14 -17.94 8.84
N THR A 249 -5.27 -18.88 8.43
CA THR A 249 -5.23 -19.46 7.08
C THR A 249 -5.85 -20.84 6.98
N LYS A 250 -6.62 -21.26 7.98
CA LYS A 250 -7.24 -22.59 8.02
C LYS A 250 -8.00 -22.90 6.73
N GLY A 251 -7.65 -24.03 6.08
CA GLY A 251 -8.21 -24.43 4.79
C GLY A 251 -7.57 -23.72 3.55
N ARG A 252 -6.72 -22.69 3.76
CA ARG A 252 -6.12 -21.87 2.70
C ARG A 252 -4.59 -21.81 2.80
N VAL A 253 -3.96 -22.85 3.31
CA VAL A 253 -2.51 -23.05 3.22
C VAL A 253 -2.21 -23.80 1.92
N VAL A 254 -1.30 -23.23 1.14
CA VAL A 254 -0.75 -23.84 -0.09
C VAL A 254 0.73 -24.09 0.17
N GLU A 255 1.15 -25.34 0.20
CA GLU A 255 2.55 -25.69 0.39
C GLU A 255 3.05 -26.43 -0.85
N THR A 256 4.05 -25.86 -1.53
CA THR A 256 4.68 -26.42 -2.73
C THR A 256 6.05 -26.99 -2.41
N ARG A 257 6.29 -28.27 -2.79
CA ARG A 257 7.56 -28.97 -2.59
C ARG A 257 8.02 -29.56 -3.91
N GLY A 258 9.33 -29.57 -4.12
CA GLY A 258 9.94 -30.15 -5.31
C GLY A 258 10.74 -29.12 -6.11
N ARG A 259 12.01 -29.44 -6.42
CA ARG A 259 12.91 -28.55 -7.17
C ARG A 259 12.43 -28.28 -8.59
N GLU A 260 11.72 -29.24 -9.17
CA GLU A 260 11.11 -29.18 -10.50
C GLU A 260 10.06 -28.07 -10.63
N LEU A 261 9.50 -27.60 -9.50
CA LEU A 261 8.55 -26.50 -9.46
C LEU A 261 9.18 -25.11 -9.56
N ASN A 262 10.52 -25.04 -9.64
CA ASN A 262 11.20 -23.76 -9.82
C ASN A 262 11.09 -23.29 -11.28
N TYR A 263 10.06 -22.48 -11.55
CA TYR A 263 9.78 -21.90 -12.86
C TYR A 263 10.95 -21.08 -13.45
N ARG A 264 11.79 -20.47 -12.61
CA ARG A 264 12.93 -19.66 -13.07
C ARG A 264 14.05 -20.50 -13.69
N ILE A 265 14.10 -21.78 -13.37
CA ILE A 265 15.14 -22.70 -13.84
C ILE A 265 14.57 -23.65 -14.90
N TYR A 266 13.36 -24.15 -14.69
CA TYR A 266 12.74 -25.21 -15.49
C TYR A 266 11.54 -24.73 -16.30
N GLY A 267 11.29 -23.40 -16.31
CA GLY A 267 10.18 -22.74 -16.99
C GLY A 267 10.42 -22.43 -18.45
#